data_b27d6aa9665838dc2729e7db9d7be701
#
_entry.id   b27d6aa9665838dc2729e7db9d7be701
#
_cell.length_a   1.000
_cell.length_b   1.000
_cell.length_c   1.000
_cell.angle_alpha   90.00
_cell.angle_beta   90.00
_cell.angle_gamma   90.00
#
_symmetry.space_group_name_H-M   'P 1'
#
loop_
_entity.id
_entity.type
_entity.pdbx_description
1 polymer ?
#
loop_
_entity_poly.entity_id
_entity_poly.type
_entity_poly.pdbx_seq_one_letter_code
_entity_poly.pdbx_strand_id
1 'polypeptide(L)'
;ADDIWADGGSIIGSIGVISAGFGAHELLERQGVERRVYTAGKSKSTLDTFQKEKPADVARLKTLLDEMHTLFISHVQARRAGKLDETAELFTGEFWLAGRALELGLIDGIAHVEPKLKELYGEKVRLIRYGRKKPLLSRFGAQVLEDGVAALEERAHFARFGL
;
A
#
# COMPACT_ATOMS: atom_id res chain seq x y z
N ALA A 1 -19.82 -1.82 1.17
CA ALA A 1 -20.44 -1.15 0.03
C ALA A 1 -21.53 -2.04 -0.53
N ASP A 2 -22.61 -1.44 -1.02
CA ASP A 2 -23.70 -2.16 -1.65
C ASP A 2 -23.34 -2.48 -3.10
N ASP A 3 -22.72 -1.52 -3.78
CA ASP A 3 -22.20 -1.66 -5.13
C ASP A 3 -20.73 -1.19 -5.20
N ILE A 4 -19.96 -1.84 -6.06
CA ILE A 4 -18.55 -1.53 -6.34
C ILE A 4 -18.42 -1.26 -7.84
N TRP A 5 -18.02 -0.04 -8.18
CA TRP A 5 -17.79 0.38 -9.55
C TRP A 5 -16.33 0.79 -9.74
N ALA A 6 -15.76 0.45 -10.88
CA ALA A 6 -14.38 0.77 -11.20
C ALA A 6 -14.23 1.33 -12.61
N ASP A 7 -13.22 2.15 -12.83
CA ASP A 7 -12.80 2.54 -14.17
C ASP A 7 -12.22 1.35 -14.93
N GLY A 8 -12.33 1.31 -16.25
CA GLY A 8 -11.86 0.21 -17.07
C GLY A 8 -10.37 -0.11 -16.91
N GLY A 9 -9.55 0.90 -16.61
CA GLY A 9 -8.11 0.75 -16.34
C GLY A 9 -7.76 0.45 -14.88
N SER A 10 -8.73 0.35 -13.98
CA SER A 10 -8.48 0.05 -12.57
C SER A 10 -7.96 -1.37 -12.36
N ILE A 11 -7.04 -1.49 -11.41
CA ILE A 11 -6.51 -2.78 -10.93
C ILE A 11 -7.30 -3.19 -9.69
N ILE A 12 -7.89 -4.38 -9.74
CA ILE A 12 -8.75 -4.93 -8.69
C ILE A 12 -8.25 -6.34 -8.33
N GLY A 13 -8.31 -6.69 -7.07
CA GLY A 13 -7.83 -7.95 -6.55
C GLY A 13 -6.77 -7.73 -5.48
N SER A 14 -5.61 -8.37 -5.62
CA SER A 14 -4.52 -8.35 -4.63
C SER A 14 -5.03 -8.75 -3.25
N ILE A 15 -5.95 -9.73 -3.21
CA ILE A 15 -6.52 -10.26 -1.96
C ILE A 15 -5.52 -11.22 -1.35
N GLY A 16 -4.51 -10.65 -0.76
CA GLY A 16 -3.41 -11.32 -0.10
C GLY A 16 -2.80 -10.41 0.96
N VAL A 17 -1.90 -10.94 1.77
CA VAL A 17 -1.19 -10.20 2.81
C VAL A 17 0.30 -10.44 2.67
N ILE A 18 1.08 -9.38 2.69
CA ILE A 18 2.53 -9.44 2.56
C ILE A 18 3.19 -8.68 3.70
N SER A 19 4.28 -9.23 4.22
CA SER A 19 5.26 -8.50 5.02
C SER A 19 6.60 -8.60 4.31
N ALA A 20 7.14 -7.48 3.89
CA ALA A 20 8.43 -7.40 3.21
C ALA A 20 9.41 -6.56 4.03
N GLY A 21 10.67 -6.96 4.06
CA GLY A 21 11.72 -6.26 4.77
C GLY A 21 13.08 -6.64 4.21
N PHE A 22 14.12 -6.09 4.80
CA PHE A 22 15.51 -6.44 4.50
C PHE A 22 16.30 -6.59 5.81
N GLY A 23 17.30 -7.48 5.80
CA GLY A 23 18.23 -7.67 6.92
C GLY A 23 19.53 -6.92 6.65
N ALA A 24 20.00 -6.19 7.64
CA ALA A 24 21.27 -5.45 7.57
C ALA A 24 22.27 -5.85 8.66
N HIS A 25 22.05 -6.97 9.37
CA HIS A 25 22.91 -7.41 10.47
C HIS A 25 24.33 -7.71 10.00
N GLU A 26 24.50 -8.42 8.88
CA GLU A 26 25.83 -8.71 8.32
C GLU A 26 26.58 -7.46 7.87
N LEU A 27 25.87 -6.45 7.38
CA LEU A 27 26.47 -5.17 7.01
C LEU A 27 27.07 -4.47 8.25
N LEU A 28 26.32 -4.45 9.37
CA LEU A 28 26.83 -3.87 10.61
C LEU A 28 28.05 -4.64 11.15
N GLU A 29 28.02 -5.97 11.13
CA GLU A 29 29.13 -6.81 11.53
C GLU A 29 30.41 -6.52 10.71
N ARG A 30 30.30 -6.44 9.37
CA ARG A 30 31.42 -6.10 8.47
C ARG A 30 31.99 -4.72 8.73
N GLN A 31 31.16 -3.76 9.16
CA GLN A 31 31.60 -2.40 9.48
C GLN A 31 32.05 -2.23 10.94
N GLY A 32 32.07 -3.31 11.74
CA GLY A 32 32.42 -3.25 13.14
C GLY A 32 31.44 -2.45 14.01
N VAL A 33 30.21 -2.31 13.57
CA VAL A 33 29.14 -1.58 14.29
C VAL A 33 28.36 -2.55 15.16
N GLU A 34 28.39 -2.34 16.46
CA GLU A 34 27.62 -3.12 17.44
C GLU A 34 26.25 -2.47 17.69
N ARG A 35 25.17 -3.24 17.47
CA ARG A 35 23.82 -2.81 17.83
C ARG A 35 23.46 -3.32 19.23
N ARG A 36 23.14 -2.41 20.12
CA ARG A 36 22.72 -2.71 21.50
C ARG A 36 21.23 -2.41 21.65
N VAL A 37 20.43 -3.42 22.05
CA VAL A 37 18.99 -3.30 22.25
C VAL A 37 18.64 -3.79 23.64
N TYR A 38 18.03 -2.91 24.42
CA TYR A 38 17.57 -3.21 25.78
C TYR A 38 16.03 -3.16 25.77
N THR A 39 15.37 -4.27 26.12
CA THR A 39 13.92 -4.36 26.12
C THR A 39 13.39 -4.91 27.42
N ALA A 40 12.22 -4.43 27.83
CA ALA A 40 11.39 -5.09 28.82
C ALA A 40 10.25 -5.83 28.08
N GLY A 41 10.20 -7.16 28.27
CA GLY A 41 9.29 -8.06 27.56
C GLY A 41 10.01 -8.91 26.51
N LYS A 42 9.81 -10.23 26.59
CA LYS A 42 10.55 -11.22 25.79
C LYS A 42 10.42 -11.08 24.26
N SER A 43 9.31 -10.51 23.78
CA SER A 43 9.00 -10.41 22.36
C SER A 43 8.96 -8.96 21.86
N LYS A 44 9.61 -8.02 22.56
CA LYS A 44 9.50 -6.59 22.21
C LYS A 44 10.40 -6.18 21.04
N SER A 45 11.45 -6.97 20.75
CA SER A 45 12.35 -6.76 19.61
C SER A 45 12.23 -7.94 18.65
N THR A 46 11.08 -8.06 18.01
CA THR A 46 10.79 -9.08 17.00
C THR A 46 11.12 -8.50 15.62
N LEU A 47 11.78 -9.29 14.75
CA LEU A 47 12.10 -8.95 13.35
C LEU A 47 12.87 -7.62 13.20
N ASP A 48 13.81 -7.37 14.09
CA ASP A 48 14.72 -6.22 13.99
C ASP A 48 15.65 -6.38 12.77
N THR A 49 15.58 -5.43 11.85
CA THR A 49 16.36 -5.38 10.59
C THR A 49 17.87 -5.54 10.82
N PHE A 50 18.37 -5.11 11.98
CA PHE A 50 19.79 -5.14 12.32
C PHE A 50 20.19 -6.33 13.21
N GLN A 51 19.30 -7.29 13.39
CA GLN A 51 19.57 -8.55 14.08
C GLN A 51 19.28 -9.72 13.14
N LYS A 52 19.98 -10.84 13.37
CA LYS A 52 19.67 -12.08 12.67
C LYS A 52 18.24 -12.53 13.01
N GLU A 53 17.47 -12.88 12.01
CA GLU A 53 16.11 -13.36 12.20
C GLU A 53 16.07 -14.62 13.06
N LYS A 54 15.13 -14.66 13.99
CA LYS A 54 14.88 -15.84 14.82
C LYS A 54 13.76 -16.67 14.18
N PRO A 55 13.95 -17.97 13.94
CA PRO A 55 12.93 -18.82 13.33
C PRO A 55 11.55 -18.75 14.03
N ALA A 56 11.53 -18.59 15.35
CA ALA A 56 10.31 -18.44 16.12
C ALA A 56 9.56 -17.13 15.80
N ASP A 57 10.29 -16.05 15.57
CA ASP A 57 9.68 -14.75 15.20
C ASP A 57 9.10 -14.80 13.79
N VAL A 58 9.81 -15.46 12.86
CA VAL A 58 9.33 -15.70 11.48
C VAL A 58 8.07 -16.58 11.49
N ALA A 59 8.06 -17.66 12.27
CA ALA A 59 6.89 -18.53 12.39
C ALA A 59 5.68 -17.76 12.93
N ARG A 60 5.88 -16.94 13.98
CA ARG A 60 4.82 -16.08 14.52
C ARG A 60 4.30 -15.07 13.51
N LEU A 61 5.20 -14.42 12.75
CA LEU A 61 4.79 -13.50 11.68
C LEU A 61 3.92 -14.21 10.66
N LYS A 62 4.34 -15.39 10.17
CA LYS A 62 3.55 -16.19 9.20
C LYS A 62 2.15 -16.47 9.73
N THR A 63 2.02 -16.92 10.98
CA THR A 63 0.71 -17.14 11.61
C THR A 63 -0.16 -15.87 11.59
N LEU A 64 0.41 -14.70 11.91
CA LEU A 64 -0.33 -13.44 11.86
C LEU A 64 -0.76 -13.06 10.44
N LEU A 65 0.10 -13.29 9.44
CA LEU A 65 -0.24 -13.06 8.03
C LEU A 65 -1.39 -13.98 7.57
N ASP A 66 -1.35 -15.26 7.95
CA ASP A 66 -2.40 -16.23 7.64
C ASP A 66 -3.73 -15.86 8.30
N GLU A 67 -3.72 -15.43 9.56
CA GLU A 67 -4.90 -14.94 10.28
C GLU A 67 -5.49 -13.69 9.59
N MET A 68 -4.65 -12.72 9.24
CA MET A 68 -5.08 -11.51 8.53
C MET A 68 -5.65 -11.85 7.15
N HIS A 69 -5.02 -12.76 6.41
CA HIS A 69 -5.50 -13.21 5.11
C HIS A 69 -6.86 -13.89 5.22
N THR A 70 -7.04 -14.77 6.21
CA THR A 70 -8.31 -15.42 6.50
C THR A 70 -9.43 -14.42 6.81
N LEU A 71 -9.14 -13.40 7.61
CA LEU A 71 -10.07 -12.31 7.89
C LEU A 71 -10.43 -11.54 6.62
N PHE A 72 -9.46 -11.23 5.76
CA PHE A 72 -9.70 -10.53 4.50
C PHE A 72 -10.59 -11.36 3.58
N ILE A 73 -10.26 -12.64 3.38
CA ILE A 73 -11.07 -13.59 2.57
C ILE A 73 -12.50 -13.62 3.08
N SER A 74 -12.68 -13.86 4.38
CA SER A 74 -14.00 -13.95 5.01
C SER A 74 -14.82 -12.67 4.81
N HIS A 75 -14.19 -11.51 4.92
CA HIS A 75 -14.84 -10.22 4.69
C HIS A 75 -15.30 -10.07 3.24
N VAL A 76 -14.43 -10.39 2.27
CA VAL A 76 -14.77 -10.32 0.84
C VAL A 76 -15.90 -11.30 0.52
N GLN A 77 -15.81 -12.54 0.96
CA GLN A 77 -16.83 -13.56 0.76
C GLN A 77 -18.19 -13.13 1.33
N ALA A 78 -18.20 -12.59 2.55
CA ALA A 78 -19.43 -12.12 3.17
C ALA A 78 -20.07 -10.93 2.42
N ARG A 79 -19.23 -10.01 1.89
CA ARG A 79 -19.72 -8.82 1.18
C ARG A 79 -20.06 -9.08 -0.28
N ARG A 80 -19.52 -10.13 -0.86
CA ARG A 80 -19.73 -10.53 -2.26
C ARG A 80 -20.46 -11.86 -2.40
N ALA A 81 -21.18 -12.28 -1.35
CA ALA A 81 -21.91 -13.56 -1.33
C ALA A 81 -22.82 -13.70 -2.55
N GLY A 82 -22.71 -14.83 -3.26
CA GLY A 82 -23.47 -15.14 -4.47
C GLY A 82 -23.08 -14.34 -5.73
N LYS A 83 -22.02 -13.51 -5.65
CA LYS A 83 -21.51 -12.73 -6.80
C LYS A 83 -20.16 -13.24 -7.30
N LEU A 84 -19.34 -13.84 -6.43
CA LEU A 84 -18.00 -14.32 -6.78
C LEU A 84 -18.07 -15.57 -7.67
N ASP A 85 -17.14 -15.65 -8.61
CA ASP A 85 -16.89 -16.89 -9.36
C ASP A 85 -16.20 -17.92 -8.43
N GLU A 86 -16.95 -18.91 -7.99
CA GLU A 86 -16.47 -19.98 -7.09
C GLU A 86 -15.47 -20.93 -7.76
N THR A 87 -15.34 -20.87 -9.09
CA THR A 87 -14.40 -21.73 -9.85
C THR A 87 -13.02 -21.10 -9.98
N ALA A 88 -12.88 -19.80 -9.68
CA ALA A 88 -11.64 -19.05 -9.81
C ALA A 88 -10.90 -18.93 -8.48
N GLU A 89 -9.56 -18.98 -8.54
CA GLU A 89 -8.69 -18.74 -7.39
C GLU A 89 -8.51 -17.24 -7.13
N LEU A 90 -9.47 -16.64 -6.41
CA LEU A 90 -9.55 -15.20 -6.19
C LEU A 90 -8.66 -14.69 -5.06
N PHE A 91 -8.15 -15.58 -4.20
CA PHE A 91 -7.51 -15.23 -2.92
C PHE A 91 -6.02 -15.54 -2.87
N THR A 92 -5.37 -15.58 -4.03
CA THR A 92 -3.93 -15.87 -4.16
C THR A 92 -3.05 -14.61 -4.04
N GLY A 93 -3.66 -13.42 -4.03
CA GLY A 93 -2.96 -12.15 -4.12
C GLY A 93 -2.78 -11.65 -5.56
N GLU A 94 -3.32 -12.35 -6.55
CA GLU A 94 -3.38 -11.88 -7.94
C GLU A 94 -4.30 -10.66 -8.09
N PHE A 95 -4.13 -9.94 -9.20
CA PHE A 95 -4.95 -8.77 -9.53
C PHE A 95 -5.31 -8.77 -11.02
N TRP A 96 -6.41 -8.10 -11.33
CA TRP A 96 -7.00 -8.07 -12.66
C TRP A 96 -7.40 -6.64 -13.04
N LEU A 97 -7.53 -6.38 -14.34
CA LEU A 97 -8.22 -5.18 -14.82
C LEU A 97 -9.72 -5.29 -14.58
N ALA A 98 -10.40 -4.14 -14.56
CA ALA A 98 -11.83 -4.05 -14.23
C ALA A 98 -12.71 -5.00 -15.05
N GLY A 99 -12.43 -5.22 -16.35
CA GLY A 99 -13.18 -6.16 -17.17
C GLY A 99 -13.18 -7.57 -16.61
N ARG A 100 -11.99 -8.11 -16.30
CA ARG A 100 -11.87 -9.44 -15.72
C ARG A 100 -12.40 -9.49 -14.29
N ALA A 101 -12.17 -8.45 -13.50
CA ALA A 101 -12.71 -8.37 -12.15
C ALA A 101 -14.24 -8.37 -12.09
N LEU A 102 -14.91 -7.82 -13.11
CA LEU A 102 -16.37 -7.88 -13.26
C LEU A 102 -16.83 -9.32 -13.54
N GLU A 103 -16.18 -10.02 -14.46
CA GLU A 103 -16.48 -11.45 -14.73
C GLU A 103 -16.29 -12.32 -13.50
N LEU A 104 -15.26 -12.05 -12.70
CA LEU A 104 -14.96 -12.75 -11.45
C LEU A 104 -15.89 -12.37 -10.29
N GLY A 105 -16.79 -11.42 -10.49
CA GLY A 105 -17.72 -10.96 -9.47
C GLY A 105 -17.12 -10.09 -8.38
N LEU A 106 -15.90 -9.59 -8.56
CA LEU A 106 -15.23 -8.72 -7.59
C LEU A 106 -15.79 -7.29 -7.58
N ILE A 107 -16.39 -6.84 -8.70
CA ILE A 107 -17.06 -5.55 -8.84
C ILE A 107 -18.43 -5.74 -9.49
N ASP A 108 -19.25 -4.70 -9.46
CA ASP A 108 -20.63 -4.73 -9.97
C ASP A 108 -20.78 -4.04 -11.33
N GLY A 109 -19.74 -3.28 -11.75
CA GLY A 109 -19.77 -2.64 -13.05
C GLY A 109 -18.54 -1.78 -13.35
N ILE A 110 -18.46 -1.32 -14.59
CA ILE A 110 -17.40 -0.46 -15.08
C ILE A 110 -18.00 0.91 -15.37
N ALA A 111 -17.49 1.94 -14.71
CA ALA A 111 -17.91 3.32 -14.94
C ALA A 111 -16.90 4.32 -14.36
N HIS A 112 -16.88 5.51 -14.93
CA HIS A 112 -16.21 6.66 -14.31
C HIS A 112 -17.05 7.23 -13.17
N VAL A 113 -16.40 7.78 -12.15
CA VAL A 113 -17.05 8.28 -10.93
C VAL A 113 -18.12 9.33 -11.23
N GLU A 114 -17.79 10.37 -11.99
CA GLU A 114 -18.71 11.49 -12.22
C GLU A 114 -19.94 11.11 -13.04
N PRO A 115 -19.83 10.44 -14.21
CA PRO A 115 -20.99 9.95 -14.96
C PRO A 115 -21.85 9.02 -14.14
N LYS A 116 -21.26 8.11 -13.37
CA LYS A 116 -22.03 7.17 -12.54
C LYS A 116 -22.79 7.86 -11.42
N LEU A 117 -22.21 8.85 -10.79
CA LEU A 117 -22.91 9.62 -9.75
C LEU A 117 -24.03 10.49 -10.34
N LYS A 118 -23.84 11.04 -11.54
CA LYS A 118 -24.92 11.76 -12.24
C LYS A 118 -26.08 10.83 -12.61
N GLU A 119 -25.77 9.63 -13.07
CA GLU A 119 -26.77 8.60 -13.34
C GLU A 119 -27.60 8.25 -12.10
N LEU A 120 -26.93 8.05 -10.95
CA LEU A 120 -27.58 7.64 -9.71
C LEU A 120 -28.33 8.76 -8.99
N TYR A 121 -27.80 10.00 -9.02
CA TYR A 121 -28.28 11.11 -8.19
C TYR A 121 -28.72 12.34 -9.00
N GLY A 122 -28.66 12.25 -10.33
CA GLY A 122 -29.06 13.31 -11.24
C GLY A 122 -27.94 14.30 -11.60
N GLU A 123 -28.15 15.07 -12.67
CA GLU A 123 -27.15 15.98 -13.25
C GLU A 123 -26.61 17.06 -12.29
N LYS A 124 -27.37 17.40 -11.25
CA LYS A 124 -26.99 18.43 -10.27
C LYS A 124 -26.17 17.91 -9.10
N VAL A 125 -25.74 16.62 -9.11
CA VAL A 125 -24.91 16.04 -8.06
C VAL A 125 -23.63 16.83 -7.87
N ARG A 126 -23.26 17.09 -6.62
CA ARG A 126 -22.02 17.80 -6.27
C ARG A 126 -21.09 16.89 -5.47
N LEU A 127 -19.87 16.73 -5.96
CA LEU A 127 -18.80 16.03 -5.26
C LEU A 127 -18.14 16.98 -4.25
N ILE A 128 -18.32 16.72 -2.97
CA ILE A 128 -17.69 17.50 -1.91
C ILE A 128 -16.47 16.72 -1.39
N ARG A 129 -15.27 17.28 -1.59
CA ARG A 129 -14.04 16.68 -1.08
C ARG A 129 -13.84 17.08 0.38
N TYR A 130 -13.88 16.08 1.26
CA TYR A 130 -13.50 16.24 2.66
C TYR A 130 -12.04 15.84 2.84
N GLY A 131 -11.24 16.71 3.45
CA GLY A 131 -9.84 16.45 3.70
C GLY A 131 -9.15 17.62 4.39
N ARG A 132 -7.94 17.41 4.89
CA ARG A 132 -7.13 18.51 5.41
C ARG A 132 -6.88 19.53 4.30
N LYS A 133 -7.32 20.77 4.50
CA LYS A 133 -6.90 21.88 3.64
C LYS A 133 -5.40 22.03 3.78
N LYS A 134 -4.65 21.80 2.71
CA LYS A 134 -3.22 22.12 2.71
C LYS A 134 -3.09 23.62 2.92
N PRO A 135 -2.39 24.10 3.95
CA PRO A 135 -2.18 25.54 4.14
C PRO A 135 -1.51 26.10 2.89
N LEU A 136 -1.91 27.31 2.48
CA LEU A 136 -1.38 27.97 1.28
C LEU A 136 0.17 28.04 1.28
N LEU A 137 0.76 28.19 2.44
CA LEU A 137 2.22 28.19 2.65
C LEU A 137 2.91 26.87 2.36
N SER A 138 2.20 25.72 2.40
CA SER A 138 2.82 24.41 2.08
C SER A 138 3.09 24.24 0.58
N ARG A 139 2.41 24.99 -0.28
CA ARG A 139 2.69 25.05 -1.72
C ARG A 139 3.98 25.81 -2.03
N PHE A 140 4.23 26.89 -1.29
CA PHE A 140 5.47 27.67 -1.41
C PHE A 140 6.66 26.94 -0.80
N GLY A 141 6.49 26.26 0.34
CA GLY A 141 7.57 25.53 1.01
C GLY A 141 8.10 24.31 0.21
N ALA A 142 7.24 23.60 -0.50
CA ALA A 142 7.66 22.48 -1.35
C ALA A 142 8.47 22.98 -2.56
N GLN A 143 8.02 24.06 -3.21
CA GLN A 143 8.73 24.68 -4.33
C GLN A 143 10.09 25.23 -3.93
N VAL A 144 10.18 25.92 -2.78
CA VAL A 144 11.46 26.46 -2.28
C VAL A 144 12.44 25.34 -1.89
N LEU A 145 11.95 24.19 -1.40
CA LEU A 145 12.79 23.04 -1.11
C LEU A 145 13.27 22.35 -2.39
N GLU A 146 12.42 22.18 -3.40
CA GLU A 146 12.79 21.62 -4.69
C GLU A 146 13.80 22.51 -5.42
N ASP A 147 13.56 23.83 -5.45
CA ASP A 147 14.48 24.80 -6.03
C ASP A 147 15.82 24.86 -5.25
N GLY A 148 15.78 24.70 -3.92
CA GLY A 148 16.96 24.67 -3.08
C GLY A 148 17.81 23.41 -3.30
N VAL A 149 17.19 22.26 -3.46
CA VAL A 149 17.89 20.99 -3.77
C VAL A 149 18.48 21.03 -5.19
N ALA A 150 17.73 21.50 -6.17
CA ALA A 150 18.21 21.67 -7.54
C ALA A 150 19.41 22.62 -7.61
N ALA A 151 19.38 23.75 -6.88
CA ALA A 151 20.50 24.68 -6.81
C ALA A 151 21.75 24.11 -6.11
N LEU A 152 21.56 23.22 -5.12
CA LEU A 152 22.67 22.50 -4.48
C LEU A 152 23.29 21.44 -5.40
N GLU A 153 22.45 20.69 -6.14
CA GLU A 153 22.93 19.71 -7.12
C GLU A 153 23.68 20.40 -8.27
N GLU A 154 23.18 21.53 -8.76
CA GLU A 154 23.82 22.33 -9.79
C GLU A 154 25.20 22.86 -9.32
N ARG A 155 25.29 23.41 -8.10
CA ARG A 155 26.56 23.83 -7.50
C ARG A 155 27.54 22.67 -7.30
N ALA A 156 27.07 21.51 -6.86
CA ALA A 156 27.90 20.33 -6.72
C ALA A 156 28.42 19.82 -8.08
N HIS A 157 27.62 19.98 -9.14
CA HIS A 157 28.03 19.65 -10.51
C HIS A 157 29.11 20.59 -11.04
N PHE A 158 28.97 21.90 -10.83
CA PHE A 158 29.96 22.89 -11.25
C PHE A 158 31.25 22.83 -10.43
N ALA A 159 31.19 22.56 -9.13
CA ALA A 159 32.37 22.37 -8.28
C ALA A 159 33.29 21.21 -8.73
N ARG A 160 32.75 20.20 -9.46
CA ARG A 160 33.57 19.13 -10.07
C ARG A 160 34.46 19.62 -11.20
N PHE A 161 34.15 20.76 -11.81
CA PHE A 161 34.90 21.37 -12.90
C PHE A 161 35.72 22.58 -12.49
N GLY A 162 35.78 22.90 -11.18
CA GLY A 162 36.56 24.01 -10.66
C GLY A 162 35.95 25.39 -10.94
N LEU A 163 34.65 25.45 -11.20
CA LEU A 163 33.87 26.67 -11.42
C LEU A 163 33.02 26.99 -10.19
#